data_49b1540a20c21c5b5057d6c8b4ed487a
#
_entry.id   49b1540a20c21c5b5057d6c8b4ed487a
#
_cell.length_a   1.000
_cell.length_b   1.000
_cell.length_c   1.000
_cell.angle_alpha   90.00
_cell.angle_beta   90.00
_cell.angle_gamma   90.00
#
_symmetry.space_group_name_H-M   'P 1'
#
loop_
_entity.id
_entity.type
_entity.pdbx_description
1 polymer ?
#
loop_
_entity_poly.entity_id
_entity_poly.type
_entity_poly.pdbx_seq_one_letter_code
_entity_poly.pdbx_strand_id
1 'polypeptide(L)'
;GRHTHKIVRLGLAHMPQGDAIFPGLTVAQHLDCGAYTASAWRQRRQRREQLLEIFEPLRKLLGSPVGTLSGGERRMVSLARGLMADAVLYLVDEPSLGLAPIVSRSVVDALMRIDLGAGAMVIAEQNLSLLSGRVDRVLGMHAGKLKGNQ
;
A
#
# COMPACT_ATOMS: atom_id res chain seq x y z
N GLY A 1 24.59 -6.34 6.94
CA GLY A 1 23.32 -6.07 6.29
C GLY A 1 23.48 -4.96 5.25
N ARG A 2 22.53 -4.84 4.31
CA ARG A 2 22.52 -3.75 3.32
C ARG A 2 21.86 -2.52 3.92
N HIS A 3 22.32 -1.33 3.58
CA HIS A 3 21.67 -0.07 3.97
C HIS A 3 20.29 0.04 3.30
N THR A 4 19.31 0.65 3.98
CA THR A 4 17.91 0.77 3.54
C THR A 4 17.77 1.35 2.12
N HIS A 5 18.53 2.41 1.81
CA HIS A 5 18.49 3.03 0.47
C HIS A 5 18.93 2.09 -0.66
N LYS A 6 19.83 1.12 -0.36
CA LYS A 6 20.26 0.09 -1.34
C LYS A 6 19.16 -0.94 -1.55
N ILE A 7 18.42 -1.30 -0.47
CA ILE A 7 17.30 -2.24 -0.56
C ILE A 7 16.17 -1.63 -1.40
N VAL A 8 15.84 -0.37 -1.16
CA VAL A 8 14.84 0.37 -1.93
C VAL A 8 15.21 0.42 -3.42
N ARG A 9 16.48 0.66 -3.76
CA ARG A 9 16.95 0.64 -5.16
C ARG A 9 16.88 -0.73 -5.83
N LEU A 10 16.78 -1.81 -5.07
CA LEU A 10 16.54 -3.16 -5.60
C LEU A 10 15.06 -3.41 -5.89
N GLY A 11 14.19 -2.40 -5.70
CA GLY A 11 12.77 -2.51 -6.00
C GLY A 11 11.93 -3.04 -4.84
N LEU A 12 12.30 -2.78 -3.59
CA LEU A 12 11.47 -3.09 -2.43
C LEU A 12 10.75 -1.82 -1.95
N ALA A 13 9.43 -1.88 -1.83
CA ALA A 13 8.61 -0.86 -1.19
C ALA A 13 7.99 -1.42 0.10
N HIS A 14 8.08 -0.64 1.18
CA HIS A 14 7.49 -0.98 2.47
C HIS A 14 6.40 0.01 2.84
N MET A 15 5.22 -0.51 3.11
CA MET A 15 4.06 0.22 3.62
C MET A 15 3.87 -0.19 5.08
N PRO A 16 4.40 0.60 6.04
CA PRO A 16 4.37 0.24 7.46
C PRO A 16 2.95 0.34 8.02
N GLN A 17 2.77 -0.24 9.18
CA GLN A 17 1.58 -0.07 10.00
C GLN A 17 1.28 1.43 10.24
N GLY A 18 0.01 1.80 10.26
CA GLY A 18 -0.44 3.19 10.44
C GLY A 18 -0.42 4.01 9.15
N ASP A 19 -0.76 5.28 9.24
CA ASP A 19 -1.02 6.11 8.07
C ASP A 19 0.26 6.68 7.42
N ALA A 20 1.34 6.88 8.18
CA ALA A 20 2.62 7.45 7.73
C ALA A 20 2.44 8.63 6.74
N ILE A 21 1.58 9.61 7.09
CA ILE A 21 1.18 10.72 6.23
C ILE A 21 1.98 12.00 6.49
N PHE A 22 1.95 12.90 5.50
CA PHE A 22 2.40 14.30 5.60
C PHE A 22 1.15 15.20 5.58
N PRO A 23 0.64 15.64 6.74
CA PRO A 23 -0.70 16.22 6.86
C PRO A 23 -0.91 17.50 6.04
N GLY A 24 0.16 18.26 5.81
CA GLY A 24 0.12 19.53 5.04
C GLY A 24 0.16 19.35 3.52
N LEU A 25 0.43 18.15 3.01
CA LEU A 25 0.42 17.89 1.58
C LEU A 25 -1.01 17.56 1.10
N THR A 26 -1.33 17.94 -0.13
CA THR A 26 -2.54 17.43 -0.80
C THR A 26 -2.38 15.94 -1.14
N VAL A 27 -3.50 15.24 -1.36
CA VAL A 27 -3.48 13.83 -1.80
C VAL A 27 -2.61 13.65 -3.04
N ALA A 28 -2.75 14.53 -4.05
CA ALA A 28 -1.94 14.46 -5.27
C ALA A 28 -0.44 14.56 -4.98
N GLN A 29 -0.04 15.54 -4.16
CA GLN A 29 1.36 15.72 -3.76
C GLN A 29 1.87 14.53 -2.94
N HIS A 30 1.02 14.00 -2.06
CA HIS A 30 1.36 12.85 -1.23
C HIS A 30 1.60 11.59 -2.07
N LEU A 31 0.78 11.34 -3.10
CA LEU A 31 0.99 10.25 -4.05
C LEU A 31 2.30 10.46 -4.84
N ASP A 32 2.54 11.66 -5.35
CA ASP A 32 3.76 11.96 -6.11
C ASP A 32 5.04 11.73 -5.29
N CYS A 33 5.03 11.95 -3.96
CA CYS A 33 6.13 11.59 -3.07
C CYS A 33 6.48 10.09 -3.08
N GLY A 34 5.53 9.21 -3.42
CA GLY A 34 5.77 7.78 -3.55
C GLY A 34 6.60 7.39 -4.78
N ALA A 35 6.60 8.25 -5.81
CA ALA A 35 7.37 8.03 -7.04
C ALA A 35 8.81 8.53 -6.91
N TYR A 36 9.56 8.04 -5.92
CA TYR A 36 10.89 8.54 -5.54
C TYR A 36 12.05 8.02 -6.39
N THR A 37 11.83 7.06 -7.29
CA THR A 37 12.85 6.64 -8.28
C THR A 37 12.72 7.44 -9.57
N ALA A 38 13.80 7.57 -10.35
CA ALA A 38 13.75 8.31 -11.62
C ALA A 38 12.77 7.67 -12.63
N SER A 39 12.61 6.33 -12.64
CA SER A 39 11.64 5.62 -13.47
C SER A 39 10.21 5.91 -13.02
N ALA A 40 9.91 5.71 -11.73
CA ALA A 40 8.60 5.98 -11.15
C ALA A 40 8.18 7.44 -11.34
N TRP A 41 9.11 8.40 -11.15
CA TRP A 41 8.84 9.81 -11.34
C TRP A 41 8.42 10.16 -12.77
N ARG A 42 9.10 9.58 -13.78
CA ARG A 42 8.72 9.79 -15.18
C ARG A 42 7.32 9.28 -15.50
N GLN A 43 6.92 8.18 -14.89
CA GLN A 43 5.61 7.53 -15.12
C GLN A 43 4.54 7.93 -14.09
N ARG A 44 4.83 8.83 -13.12
CA ARG A 44 3.97 9.11 -11.97
C ARG A 44 2.53 9.51 -12.33
N ARG A 45 2.33 10.27 -13.42
CA ARG A 45 0.98 10.69 -13.84
C ARG A 45 0.14 9.51 -14.27
N GLN A 46 0.67 8.64 -15.13
CA GLN A 46 -0.02 7.43 -15.59
C GLN A 46 -0.30 6.49 -14.42
N ARG A 47 0.71 6.24 -13.58
CA ARG A 47 0.57 5.36 -12.42
C ARG A 47 -0.44 5.89 -11.40
N ARG A 48 -0.47 7.19 -11.18
CA ARG A 48 -1.47 7.82 -10.32
C ARG A 48 -2.88 7.61 -10.87
N GLU A 49 -3.12 7.78 -12.16
CA GLU A 49 -4.44 7.51 -12.75
C GLU A 49 -4.87 6.05 -12.57
N GLN A 50 -3.97 5.09 -12.81
CA GLN A 50 -4.23 3.67 -12.56
C GLN A 50 -4.61 3.39 -11.09
N LEU A 51 -3.87 3.99 -10.15
CA LEU A 51 -4.18 3.85 -8.72
C LEU A 51 -5.51 4.51 -8.34
N LEU A 52 -5.90 5.61 -8.99
CA LEU A 52 -7.18 6.27 -8.77
C LEU A 52 -8.38 5.50 -9.36
N GLU A 53 -8.16 4.55 -10.26
CA GLU A 53 -9.18 3.59 -10.70
C GLU A 53 -9.42 2.49 -9.65
N ILE A 54 -8.40 2.19 -8.86
CA ILE A 54 -8.44 1.18 -7.81
C ILE A 54 -8.92 1.79 -6.48
N PHE A 55 -8.36 2.94 -6.12
CA PHE A 55 -8.72 3.73 -4.93
C PHE A 55 -9.66 4.88 -5.33
N GLU A 56 -10.79 4.56 -5.93
CA GLU A 56 -11.77 5.53 -6.45
C GLU A 56 -12.10 6.70 -5.52
N PRO A 57 -12.31 6.50 -4.20
CA PRO A 57 -12.61 7.61 -3.29
C PRO A 57 -11.57 8.73 -3.30
N LEU A 58 -10.30 8.41 -3.59
CA LEU A 58 -9.21 9.38 -3.59
C LEU A 58 -9.29 10.36 -4.77
N ARG A 59 -9.97 10.00 -5.86
CA ARG A 59 -10.09 10.86 -7.06
C ARG A 59 -10.72 12.21 -6.74
N LYS A 60 -11.74 12.23 -5.90
CA LYS A 60 -12.43 13.48 -5.48
C LYS A 60 -11.63 14.29 -4.46
N LEU A 61 -10.63 13.68 -3.86
CA LEU A 61 -9.86 14.24 -2.74
C LEU A 61 -8.47 14.73 -3.16
N LEU A 62 -8.11 14.68 -4.45
CA LEU A 62 -6.77 15.00 -4.94
C LEU A 62 -6.23 16.36 -4.48
N GLY A 63 -7.10 17.37 -4.40
CA GLY A 63 -6.75 18.71 -3.93
C GLY A 63 -6.85 18.91 -2.41
N SER A 64 -7.38 17.95 -1.67
CA SER A 64 -7.60 18.05 -0.22
C SER A 64 -6.30 17.82 0.55
N PRO A 65 -6.02 18.58 1.61
CA PRO A 65 -4.92 18.30 2.53
C PRO A 65 -5.15 16.93 3.22
N VAL A 66 -4.13 16.07 3.24
CA VAL A 66 -4.28 14.71 3.79
C VAL A 66 -4.65 14.71 5.27
N GLY A 67 -4.23 15.74 6.02
CA GLY A 67 -4.59 15.88 7.44
C GLY A 67 -6.09 16.06 7.73
N THR A 68 -6.88 16.47 6.71
CA THR A 68 -8.33 16.68 6.87
C THR A 68 -9.19 15.45 6.55
N LEU A 69 -8.57 14.38 6.09
CA LEU A 69 -9.24 13.16 5.65
C LEU A 69 -9.64 12.27 6.84
N SER A 70 -10.64 11.42 6.64
CA SER A 70 -10.98 10.33 7.58
C SER A 70 -9.82 9.32 7.70
N GLY A 71 -9.82 8.52 8.78
CA GLY A 71 -8.80 7.49 8.99
C GLY A 71 -8.70 6.49 7.82
N GLY A 72 -9.84 6.06 7.28
CA GLY A 72 -9.88 5.17 6.12
C GLY A 72 -9.30 5.80 4.84
N GLU A 73 -9.64 7.05 4.56
CA GLU A 73 -9.09 7.80 3.42
C GLU A 73 -7.57 8.02 3.57
N ARG A 74 -7.12 8.39 4.77
CA ARG A 74 -5.67 8.50 5.06
C ARG A 74 -4.95 7.18 4.83
N ARG A 75 -5.54 6.06 5.26
CA ARG A 75 -4.97 4.73 5.03
C ARG A 75 -4.87 4.42 3.52
N MET A 76 -5.93 4.71 2.76
CA MET A 76 -5.91 4.55 1.30
C MET A 76 -4.81 5.42 0.65
N VAL A 77 -4.65 6.68 1.07
CA VAL A 77 -3.58 7.57 0.59
C VAL A 77 -2.20 6.99 0.90
N SER A 78 -1.98 6.49 2.12
CA SER A 78 -0.71 5.89 2.53
C SER A 78 -0.34 4.67 1.69
N LEU A 79 -1.31 3.78 1.44
CA LEU A 79 -1.12 2.58 0.61
C LEU A 79 -0.89 2.95 -0.86
N ALA A 80 -1.74 3.82 -1.42
CA ALA A 80 -1.59 4.28 -2.79
C ALA A 80 -0.23 4.95 -3.03
N ARG A 81 0.27 5.75 -2.06
CA ARG A 81 1.63 6.31 -2.12
C ARG A 81 2.70 5.21 -2.20
N GLY A 82 2.58 4.16 -1.37
CA GLY A 82 3.54 3.05 -1.42
C GLY A 82 3.56 2.35 -2.78
N LEU A 83 2.39 2.22 -3.41
CA LEU A 83 2.22 1.61 -4.72
C LEU A 83 2.75 2.50 -5.87
N MET A 84 2.95 3.79 -5.66
CA MET A 84 3.61 4.68 -6.62
C MET A 84 5.09 4.33 -6.86
N ALA A 85 5.70 3.54 -5.99
CA ALA A 85 7.14 3.30 -5.96
C ALA A 85 7.68 2.47 -7.14
N ASP A 86 6.83 1.81 -7.95
CA ASP A 86 7.25 0.92 -9.04
C ASP A 86 8.24 -0.15 -8.55
N ALA A 87 7.83 -0.89 -7.55
CA ALA A 87 8.65 -1.91 -6.90
C ALA A 87 8.35 -3.32 -7.44
N VAL A 88 9.32 -4.22 -7.31
CA VAL A 88 9.14 -5.64 -7.62
C VAL A 88 8.66 -6.44 -6.41
N LEU A 89 8.82 -5.89 -5.20
CA LEU A 89 8.34 -6.49 -3.96
C LEU A 89 7.72 -5.42 -3.07
N TYR A 90 6.44 -5.61 -2.76
CA TYR A 90 5.70 -4.77 -1.82
C TYR A 90 5.53 -5.49 -0.49
N LEU A 91 5.88 -4.84 0.61
CA LEU A 91 5.63 -5.31 1.97
C LEU A 91 4.56 -4.42 2.58
N VAL A 92 3.41 -4.98 2.91
CA VAL A 92 2.26 -4.27 3.48
C VAL A 92 2.01 -4.77 4.88
N ASP A 93 2.09 -3.88 5.85
CA ASP A 93 1.95 -4.22 7.26
C ASP A 93 0.60 -3.75 7.80
N GLU A 94 -0.22 -4.70 8.23
CA GLU A 94 -1.54 -4.53 8.83
C GLU A 94 -2.42 -3.46 8.12
N PRO A 95 -2.75 -3.65 6.81
CA PRO A 95 -3.49 -2.65 6.04
C PRO A 95 -4.88 -2.34 6.61
N SER A 96 -5.48 -3.25 7.35
CA SER A 96 -6.84 -3.13 7.90
C SER A 96 -6.90 -2.62 9.34
N LEU A 97 -5.76 -2.48 10.03
CA LEU A 97 -5.72 -2.15 11.44
C LEU A 97 -6.42 -0.83 11.77
N GLY A 98 -7.30 -0.87 12.78
CA GLY A 98 -8.01 0.32 13.29
C GLY A 98 -9.10 0.86 12.38
N LEU A 99 -9.41 0.17 11.28
CA LEU A 99 -10.47 0.56 10.34
C LEU A 99 -11.79 -0.14 10.64
N ALA A 100 -12.90 0.52 10.32
CA ALA A 100 -14.22 -0.10 10.34
C ALA A 100 -14.27 -1.28 9.35
N PRO A 101 -15.04 -2.37 9.62
CA PRO A 101 -15.04 -3.58 8.79
C PRO A 101 -15.29 -3.35 7.30
N ILE A 102 -16.17 -2.42 6.95
CA ILE A 102 -16.47 -2.10 5.56
C ILE A 102 -15.27 -1.42 4.86
N VAL A 103 -14.56 -0.55 5.58
CA VAL A 103 -13.37 0.14 5.05
C VAL A 103 -12.20 -0.83 4.93
N SER A 104 -12.02 -1.74 5.91
CA SER A 104 -11.01 -2.80 5.85
C SER A 104 -11.17 -3.66 4.60
N ARG A 105 -12.40 -4.08 4.28
CA ARG A 105 -12.69 -4.82 3.05
C ARG A 105 -12.33 -4.00 1.81
N SER A 106 -12.79 -2.75 1.73
CA SER A 106 -12.49 -1.88 0.58
C SER A 106 -10.98 -1.69 0.36
N VAL A 107 -10.21 -1.54 1.43
CA VAL A 107 -8.75 -1.41 1.37
C VAL A 107 -8.10 -2.70 0.86
N VAL A 108 -8.50 -3.86 1.39
CA VAL A 108 -7.96 -5.14 0.94
C VAL A 108 -8.40 -5.44 -0.49
N ASP A 109 -9.66 -5.15 -0.85
CA ASP A 109 -10.16 -5.28 -2.23
C ASP A 109 -9.32 -4.46 -3.22
N ALA A 110 -8.97 -3.24 -2.85
CA ALA A 110 -8.10 -2.38 -3.64
C ALA A 110 -6.71 -3.02 -3.83
N LEU A 111 -6.09 -3.54 -2.77
CA LEU A 111 -4.79 -4.21 -2.85
C LEU A 111 -4.82 -5.45 -3.76
N MET A 112 -5.90 -6.26 -3.69
CA MET A 112 -6.06 -7.45 -4.54
C MET A 112 -6.29 -7.14 -6.03
N ARG A 113 -6.65 -5.91 -6.36
CA ARG A 113 -6.82 -5.45 -7.76
C ARG A 113 -5.53 -4.92 -8.40
N ILE A 114 -4.44 -4.79 -7.62
CA ILE A 114 -3.17 -4.29 -8.14
C ILE A 114 -2.55 -5.33 -9.07
N ASP A 115 -2.30 -4.92 -10.30
CA ASP A 115 -1.46 -5.71 -11.21
C ASP A 115 0.02 -5.54 -10.83
N LEU A 116 0.62 -6.61 -10.37
CA LEU A 116 2.02 -6.64 -9.94
C LEU A 116 2.96 -7.07 -11.09
N GLY A 117 2.42 -7.47 -12.25
CA GLY A 117 3.22 -8.05 -13.32
C GLY A 117 4.04 -9.24 -12.82
N ALA A 118 5.37 -9.16 -12.94
CA ALA A 118 6.28 -10.17 -12.40
C ALA A 118 6.68 -9.93 -10.92
N GLY A 119 6.10 -8.95 -10.27
CA GLY A 119 6.37 -8.62 -8.87
C GLY A 119 5.58 -9.47 -7.88
N ALA A 120 5.77 -9.20 -6.59
CA ALA A 120 5.07 -9.87 -5.51
C ALA A 120 4.64 -8.89 -4.42
N MET A 121 3.58 -9.25 -3.69
CA MET A 121 3.14 -8.53 -2.51
C MET A 121 3.08 -9.48 -1.31
N VAL A 122 3.68 -9.08 -0.20
CA VAL A 122 3.57 -9.78 1.08
C VAL A 122 2.76 -8.90 2.01
N ILE A 123 1.66 -9.44 2.53
CA ILE A 123 0.76 -8.74 3.45
C ILE A 123 0.84 -9.42 4.80
N ALA A 124 1.26 -8.69 5.84
CA ALA A 124 1.08 -9.11 7.22
C ALA A 124 -0.31 -8.66 7.68
N GLU A 125 -1.17 -9.59 8.08
CA GLU A 125 -2.55 -9.30 8.48
C GLU A 125 -3.00 -10.26 9.58
N GLN A 126 -3.68 -9.73 10.59
CA GLN A 126 -4.23 -10.54 11.69
C GLN A 126 -5.59 -11.12 11.33
N ASN A 127 -6.41 -10.38 10.59
CA ASN A 127 -7.72 -10.82 10.17
C ASN A 127 -7.66 -11.63 8.86
N LEU A 128 -7.35 -12.92 8.98
CA LEU A 128 -7.23 -13.84 7.85
C LEU A 128 -8.48 -13.91 6.98
N SER A 129 -9.68 -13.62 7.52
CA SER A 129 -10.91 -13.65 6.73
C SER A 129 -10.93 -12.64 5.57
N LEU A 130 -10.14 -11.58 5.66
CA LEU A 130 -9.98 -10.59 4.59
C LEU A 130 -9.15 -11.11 3.41
N LEU A 131 -8.27 -12.09 3.63
CA LEU A 131 -7.31 -12.61 2.65
C LEU A 131 -7.64 -14.02 2.16
N SER A 132 -8.49 -14.76 2.90
CA SER A 132 -8.80 -16.16 2.60
C SER A 132 -9.38 -16.34 1.19
N GLY A 133 -8.80 -17.27 0.42
CA GLY A 133 -9.19 -17.56 -0.97
C GLY A 133 -8.80 -16.48 -1.98
N ARG A 134 -7.98 -15.49 -1.58
CA ARG A 134 -7.63 -14.31 -2.41
C ARG A 134 -6.12 -14.14 -2.60
N VAL A 135 -5.34 -14.97 -1.95
CA VAL A 135 -3.87 -14.95 -2.00
C VAL A 135 -3.35 -16.33 -2.40
N ASP A 136 -2.20 -16.37 -3.06
CA ASP A 136 -1.60 -17.62 -3.54
C ASP A 136 -1.06 -18.49 -2.39
N ARG A 137 -0.65 -17.85 -1.29
CA ARG A 137 -0.02 -18.54 -0.17
C ARG A 137 -0.27 -17.84 1.16
N VAL A 138 -0.58 -18.61 2.20
CA VAL A 138 -0.69 -18.13 3.59
C VAL A 138 0.43 -18.77 4.42
N LEU A 139 1.13 -17.94 5.21
CA LEU A 139 2.16 -18.36 6.15
C LEU A 139 1.73 -17.95 7.55
N GLY A 140 1.54 -18.92 8.44
CA GLY A 140 1.30 -18.62 9.86
C GLY A 140 2.60 -18.21 10.56
N MET A 141 2.55 -17.14 11.36
CA MET A 141 3.65 -16.72 12.22
C MET A 141 3.23 -16.74 13.69
N HIS A 142 4.02 -17.36 14.55
CA HIS A 142 3.79 -17.35 15.99
C HIS A 142 5.11 -17.24 16.73
N ALA A 143 5.20 -16.31 17.71
CA ALA A 143 6.41 -16.06 18.51
C ALA A 143 7.69 -15.93 17.66
N GLY A 144 7.60 -15.19 16.53
CA GLY A 144 8.74 -14.94 15.63
C GLY A 144 9.14 -16.14 14.75
N LYS A 145 8.38 -17.24 14.76
CA LYS A 145 8.65 -18.43 13.95
C LYS A 145 7.53 -18.64 12.92
N LEU A 146 7.90 -18.95 11.69
CA LEU A 146 6.96 -19.41 10.67
C LEU A 146 6.50 -20.83 11.01
N LYS A 147 5.19 -21.05 11.00
CA LYS A 147 4.59 -22.39 10.98
C LYS A 147 4.38 -22.77 9.52
N GLY A 148 4.69 -24.01 9.17
CA GLY A 148 4.52 -24.52 7.80
C GLY A 148 3.08 -24.33 7.29
N ASN A 149 2.92 -24.41 5.96
CA ASN A 149 1.65 -24.24 5.24
C ASN A 149 0.50 -24.98 5.91
N GLN A 150 -0.57 -24.26 6.18
CA GLN A 150 -1.90 -24.84 6.29
C GLN A 150 -2.60 -24.70 4.95
#